data_2dd68656656de0de867217f82760272e
#
_entry.id   2dd68656656de0de867217f82760272e
#
_cell.length_a   1.000
_cell.length_b   1.000
_cell.length_c   1.000
_cell.angle_alpha   90.00
_cell.angle_beta   90.00
_cell.angle_gamma   90.00
#
_symmetry.space_group_name_H-M   'P 1'
#
loop_
_entity.id
_entity.type
_entity.pdbx_description
1 polymer ?
#
loop_
_entity_poly.entity_id
_entity_poly.type
_entity_poly.pdbx_seq_one_letter_code
_entity_poly.pdbx_strand_id
1 'polypeptide(L)'
;MLRVISEKAQGRFTEGKKYAIFNEQGEIPLDGTWSYCIGAACEHVPETDFVNWKPTGLYNGMTAPCHKYTIAGVNWYQGESNTHHPDNYLDLLRRMIEGYRKEWNDPKLPFQIVELPNLMVDMEGAEEGWRVLRELQRRSAVIPDVDVAVTIDLGEDNDLHPQNKKDLGKRLALLAAARLGIPVESKGPEVTEITVASDEANNLRTIRLTCSHAEGLLASSEDKG
;
A
#
# COMPACT_ATOMS: atom_id res chain seq x y z
N MET A 1 10.75 0.16 33.04
CA MET A 1 10.42 -1.25 32.83
C MET A 1 9.55 -1.34 31.59
N LEU A 2 9.99 -2.05 30.56
CA LEU A 2 9.20 -2.32 29.35
C LEU A 2 8.39 -3.60 29.60
N ARG A 3 7.07 -3.55 29.38
CA ARG A 3 6.18 -4.71 29.48
C ARG A 3 5.74 -5.11 28.08
N VAL A 4 6.05 -6.32 27.69
CA VAL A 4 5.58 -6.91 26.43
C VAL A 4 4.55 -7.98 26.77
N ILE A 5 3.37 -7.90 26.13
CA ILE A 5 2.32 -8.92 26.26
C ILE A 5 2.22 -9.61 24.89
N SER A 6 2.42 -10.91 24.88
CA SER A 6 2.28 -11.73 23.68
C SER A 6 1.35 -12.90 23.99
N GLU A 7 0.28 -13.05 23.22
CA GLU A 7 -0.73 -14.09 23.41
C GLU A 7 -0.43 -15.36 22.60
N LYS A 8 0.01 -15.22 21.38
CA LYS A 8 0.25 -16.37 20.47
C LYS A 8 1.50 -16.27 19.61
N ALA A 9 2.09 -15.11 19.45
CA ALA A 9 3.25 -14.90 18.60
C ALA A 9 4.40 -14.28 19.38
N GLN A 10 5.61 -14.66 19.03
CA GLN A 10 6.78 -13.95 19.53
C GLN A 10 6.77 -12.53 18.95
N GLY A 11 6.88 -11.53 19.81
CA GLY A 11 7.17 -10.17 19.37
C GLY A 11 8.47 -10.17 18.55
N ARG A 12 8.45 -9.52 17.42
CA ARG A 12 9.64 -9.45 16.56
C ARG A 12 10.25 -8.06 16.64
N PHE A 13 11.53 -8.02 16.93
CA PHE A 13 12.36 -6.90 16.58
C PHE A 13 12.95 -7.16 15.21
N THR A 14 12.77 -6.24 14.29
CA THR A 14 13.25 -6.41 12.92
C THR A 14 14.69 -5.93 12.84
N GLU A 15 15.57 -6.73 12.28
CA GLU A 15 16.97 -6.37 12.06
C GLU A 15 17.07 -5.11 11.16
N GLY A 16 18.00 -4.22 11.49
CA GLY A 16 18.20 -2.98 10.75
C GLY A 16 17.24 -1.83 11.10
N LYS A 17 16.20 -2.08 11.92
CA LYS A 17 15.36 -0.99 12.45
C LYS A 17 15.95 -0.43 13.74
N LYS A 18 15.85 0.88 13.89
CA LYS A 18 16.27 1.60 15.07
C LYS A 18 15.17 1.56 16.12
N TYR A 19 15.49 1.02 17.28
CA TYR A 19 14.62 1.02 18.46
C TYR A 19 15.25 1.86 19.57
N ALA A 20 14.59 2.92 19.96
CA ALA A 20 15.12 3.83 20.97
C ALA A 20 14.01 4.56 21.73
N ILE A 21 14.33 5.05 22.90
CA ILE A 21 13.51 5.99 23.68
C ILE A 21 14.10 7.38 23.49
N PHE A 22 13.27 8.34 23.11
CA PHE A 22 13.67 9.72 22.89
C PHE A 22 13.07 10.63 23.96
N ASN A 23 13.84 11.59 24.41
CA ASN A 23 13.37 12.71 25.22
C ASN A 23 14.11 13.99 24.83
N GLU A 24 13.78 15.10 25.49
CA GLU A 24 14.43 16.41 25.25
C GLU A 24 15.95 16.41 25.54
N GLN A 25 16.46 15.44 26.28
CA GLN A 25 17.87 15.33 26.70
C GLN A 25 18.67 14.40 25.77
N GLY A 26 18.00 13.65 24.89
CA GLY A 26 18.67 12.76 23.94
C GLY A 26 17.93 11.45 23.66
N GLU A 27 18.71 10.50 23.21
CA GLU A 27 18.25 9.18 22.75
C GLU A 27 18.91 8.08 23.59
N ILE A 28 18.10 7.09 23.99
CA ILE A 28 18.56 5.86 24.64
C ILE A 28 18.28 4.70 23.69
N PRO A 29 19.31 4.11 23.04
CA PRO A 29 19.15 2.93 22.22
C PRO A 29 18.56 1.76 23.01
N LEU A 30 17.69 0.98 22.38
CA LEU A 30 17.11 -0.24 22.95
C LEU A 30 17.75 -1.51 22.40
N ASP A 31 18.75 -1.38 21.56
CA ASP A 31 19.59 -2.47 21.09
C ASP A 31 20.53 -2.95 22.21
N GLY A 32 20.85 -4.24 22.23
CA GLY A 32 21.74 -4.84 23.19
C GLY A 32 21.13 -5.99 23.98
N THR A 33 21.75 -6.32 25.12
CA THR A 33 21.32 -7.46 25.95
C THR A 33 20.21 -7.05 26.91
N TRP A 34 19.10 -7.78 26.88
CA TRP A 34 17.95 -7.59 27.74
C TRP A 34 17.80 -8.76 28.71
N SER A 35 17.44 -8.45 29.95
CA SER A 35 16.99 -9.46 30.91
C SER A 35 15.47 -9.50 30.92
N TYR A 36 14.90 -10.69 30.94
CA TYR A 36 13.45 -10.88 31.05
C TYR A 36 13.10 -11.77 32.22
N CYS A 37 11.92 -11.61 32.77
CA CYS A 37 11.34 -12.53 33.73
C CYS A 37 9.86 -12.75 33.41
N ILE A 38 9.34 -13.92 33.78
CA ILE A 38 7.91 -14.19 33.71
C ILE A 38 7.22 -13.43 34.82
N GLY A 39 6.35 -12.47 34.47
CA GLY A 39 5.64 -11.64 35.44
C GLY A 39 4.46 -12.34 36.10
N ALA A 40 3.72 -13.13 35.35
CA ALA A 40 2.61 -13.95 35.82
C ALA A 40 2.34 -15.11 34.83
N ALA A 41 1.90 -16.22 35.33
CA ALA A 41 1.28 -17.28 34.53
C ALA A 41 -0.24 -17.03 34.54
N CYS A 42 -0.86 -17.13 33.38
CA CYS A 42 -2.31 -17.05 33.23
C CYS A 42 -2.80 -18.28 32.46
N GLU A 43 -4.09 -18.57 32.60
CA GLU A 43 -4.72 -19.60 31.77
C GLU A 43 -4.59 -19.26 30.30
N HIS A 44 -4.57 -20.30 29.45
CA HIS A 44 -4.50 -20.15 28.00
C HIS A 44 -5.73 -19.36 27.53
N VAL A 45 -5.49 -18.25 26.82
CA VAL A 45 -6.57 -17.48 26.20
C VAL A 45 -7.24 -18.37 25.15
N PRO A 46 -8.59 -18.48 25.13
CA PRO A 46 -9.30 -19.23 24.13
C PRO A 46 -8.91 -18.81 22.71
N GLU A 47 -9.01 -19.73 21.77
CA GLU A 47 -8.73 -19.38 20.38
C GLU A 47 -9.58 -18.19 19.91
N THR A 48 -8.93 -17.23 19.26
CA THR A 48 -9.64 -16.05 18.74
C THR A 48 -10.59 -16.49 17.63
N ASP A 49 -11.88 -16.25 17.81
CA ASP A 49 -12.86 -16.36 16.72
C ASP A 49 -12.75 -15.11 15.84
N PHE A 50 -12.17 -15.29 14.66
CA PHE A 50 -12.03 -14.19 13.68
C PHE A 50 -13.37 -13.88 13.03
N VAL A 51 -14.26 -13.24 13.76
CA VAL A 51 -15.59 -12.81 13.28
C VAL A 51 -15.48 -11.95 12.01
N ASN A 52 -14.42 -11.16 11.91
CA ASN A 52 -14.12 -10.32 10.74
C ASN A 52 -13.83 -11.11 9.45
N TRP A 53 -13.50 -12.41 9.55
CA TRP A 53 -13.31 -13.27 8.36
C TRP A 53 -14.60 -13.99 7.94
N LYS A 54 -15.66 -13.86 8.73
CA LYS A 54 -16.96 -14.41 8.36
C LYS A 54 -17.57 -13.57 7.22
N PRO A 55 -18.24 -14.21 6.26
CA PRO A 55 -18.92 -13.49 5.17
C PRO A 55 -19.82 -12.38 5.70
N THR A 56 -19.72 -11.20 5.11
CA THR A 56 -20.49 -9.98 5.46
C THR A 56 -20.28 -9.40 6.86
N GLY A 57 -19.45 -10.04 7.72
CA GLY A 57 -19.26 -9.58 9.11
C GLY A 57 -18.76 -8.12 9.20
N LEU A 58 -17.68 -7.80 8.52
CA LEU A 58 -17.13 -6.44 8.46
C LEU A 58 -18.09 -5.45 7.79
N TYR A 59 -18.73 -5.88 6.70
CA TYR A 59 -19.68 -5.03 6.00
C TYR A 59 -20.83 -4.65 6.92
N ASN A 60 -21.51 -5.61 7.52
CA ASN A 60 -22.69 -5.37 8.38
C ASN A 60 -22.33 -4.58 9.64
N GLY A 61 -21.18 -4.87 10.25
CA GLY A 61 -20.77 -4.26 11.51
C GLY A 61 -20.12 -2.89 11.38
N MET A 62 -19.47 -2.61 10.26
CA MET A 62 -18.61 -1.42 10.11
C MET A 62 -18.99 -0.56 8.90
N THR A 63 -19.22 -1.14 7.73
CA THR A 63 -19.46 -0.36 6.50
C THR A 63 -20.92 0.07 6.40
N ALA A 64 -21.88 -0.84 6.56
CA ALA A 64 -23.30 -0.55 6.41
C ALA A 64 -23.82 0.57 7.34
N PRO A 65 -23.40 0.68 8.61
CA PRO A 65 -23.77 1.81 9.45
C PRO A 65 -23.31 3.17 8.92
N CYS A 66 -22.25 3.20 8.11
CA CYS A 66 -21.68 4.44 7.56
C CYS A 66 -22.44 4.98 6.34
N HIS A 67 -23.34 4.21 5.71
CA HIS A 67 -24.05 4.65 4.49
C HIS A 67 -24.92 5.89 4.68
N LYS A 68 -25.23 6.25 5.94
CA LYS A 68 -25.96 7.47 6.27
C LYS A 68 -25.13 8.74 6.26
N TYR A 69 -23.80 8.62 6.22
CA TYR A 69 -22.90 9.76 6.14
C TYR A 69 -22.64 10.13 4.69
N THR A 70 -22.66 11.43 4.39
CA THR A 70 -22.20 11.94 3.11
C THR A 70 -20.69 11.87 3.07
N ILE A 71 -20.14 11.28 2.01
CA ILE A 71 -18.71 11.18 1.77
C ILE A 71 -18.36 11.82 0.42
N ALA A 72 -17.17 12.37 0.31
CA ALA A 72 -16.66 12.97 -0.92
C ALA A 72 -15.94 11.96 -1.83
N GLY A 73 -15.58 10.80 -1.30
CA GLY A 73 -14.86 9.74 -2.00
C GLY A 73 -14.33 8.69 -1.04
N VAL A 74 -13.67 7.69 -1.58
CA VAL A 74 -13.10 6.56 -0.84
C VAL A 74 -11.63 6.40 -1.16
N ASN A 75 -10.79 6.36 -0.13
CA ASN A 75 -9.40 5.92 -0.24
C ASN A 75 -9.34 4.44 0.11
N TRP A 76 -8.94 3.61 -0.84
CA TRP A 76 -8.84 2.16 -0.68
C TRP A 76 -7.40 1.72 -0.63
N TYR A 77 -6.93 1.35 0.55
CA TYR A 77 -5.57 0.87 0.80
C TYR A 77 -5.63 -0.56 1.35
N GLN A 78 -5.59 -1.55 0.47
CA GLN A 78 -5.74 -2.97 0.79
C GLN A 78 -5.19 -3.81 -0.37
N GLY A 79 -4.79 -5.04 -0.09
CA GLY A 79 -4.46 -6.00 -1.14
C GLY A 79 -3.49 -7.09 -0.69
N GLU A 80 -2.82 -6.93 0.42
CA GLU A 80 -1.71 -7.75 0.89
C GLU A 80 -2.07 -9.24 0.94
N SER A 81 -3.22 -9.58 1.51
CA SER A 81 -3.69 -10.98 1.57
C SER A 81 -4.11 -11.53 0.21
N ASN A 82 -4.41 -10.67 -0.76
CA ASN A 82 -4.77 -11.09 -2.13
C ASN A 82 -3.56 -11.44 -2.98
N THR A 83 -2.35 -11.14 -2.55
CA THR A 83 -1.12 -11.48 -3.28
C THR A 83 -0.94 -12.99 -3.47
N HIS A 84 -1.51 -13.81 -2.60
CA HIS A 84 -1.50 -15.27 -2.73
C HIS A 84 -2.45 -15.78 -3.83
N HIS A 85 -3.50 -15.01 -4.17
CA HIS A 85 -4.51 -15.36 -5.18
C HIS A 85 -4.98 -14.11 -5.92
N PRO A 86 -4.11 -13.46 -6.73
CA PRO A 86 -4.40 -12.16 -7.32
C PRO A 86 -5.39 -12.19 -8.50
N ASP A 87 -5.62 -13.34 -9.13
CA ASP A 87 -6.27 -13.47 -10.44
C ASP A 87 -7.65 -12.79 -10.53
N ASN A 88 -8.41 -12.80 -9.47
CA ASN A 88 -9.76 -12.24 -9.43
C ASN A 88 -9.84 -10.86 -8.74
N TYR A 89 -8.69 -10.29 -8.32
CA TYR A 89 -8.67 -9.07 -7.53
C TYR A 89 -9.35 -7.90 -8.24
N LEU A 90 -9.05 -7.67 -9.51
CA LEU A 90 -9.63 -6.54 -10.26
C LEU A 90 -11.14 -6.65 -10.40
N ASP A 91 -11.68 -7.85 -10.60
CA ASP A 91 -13.13 -8.08 -10.66
C ASP A 91 -13.78 -7.84 -9.30
N LEU A 92 -13.17 -8.34 -8.23
CA LEU A 92 -13.65 -8.10 -6.85
C LEU A 92 -13.61 -6.62 -6.49
N LEU A 93 -12.54 -5.93 -6.83
CA LEU A 93 -12.39 -4.49 -6.61
C LEU A 93 -13.48 -3.70 -7.36
N ARG A 94 -13.75 -4.04 -8.62
CA ARG A 94 -14.82 -3.43 -9.42
C ARG A 94 -16.19 -3.63 -8.76
N ARG A 95 -16.52 -4.85 -8.36
CA ARG A 95 -17.79 -5.17 -7.69
C ARG A 95 -17.93 -4.43 -6.36
N MET A 96 -16.85 -4.30 -5.61
CA MET A 96 -16.84 -3.54 -4.38
C MET A 96 -17.12 -2.07 -4.63
N ILE A 97 -16.46 -1.45 -5.63
CA ILE A 97 -16.69 -0.05 -6.04
C ILE A 97 -18.14 0.16 -6.46
N GLU A 98 -18.69 -0.73 -7.29
CA GLU A 98 -20.09 -0.69 -7.72
C GLU A 98 -21.05 -0.83 -6.54
N GLY A 99 -20.73 -1.71 -5.59
CA GLY A 99 -21.48 -1.87 -4.36
C GLY A 99 -21.53 -0.58 -3.53
N TYR A 100 -20.40 0.05 -3.29
CA TYR A 100 -20.31 1.32 -2.59
C TYR A 100 -21.11 2.42 -3.30
N ARG A 101 -20.97 2.57 -4.61
CA ARG A 101 -21.72 3.53 -5.42
C ARG A 101 -23.23 3.34 -5.31
N LYS A 102 -23.68 2.10 -5.29
CA LYS A 102 -25.09 1.75 -5.08
C LYS A 102 -25.58 2.14 -3.69
N GLU A 103 -24.82 1.77 -2.66
CA GLU A 103 -25.22 1.99 -1.26
C GLU A 103 -25.22 3.48 -0.88
N TRP A 104 -24.28 4.27 -1.42
CA TRP A 104 -24.28 5.74 -1.24
C TRP A 104 -25.18 6.49 -2.22
N ASN A 105 -25.84 5.76 -3.14
CA ASN A 105 -26.65 6.34 -4.21
C ASN A 105 -25.91 7.42 -5.02
N ASP A 106 -24.61 7.19 -5.24
CA ASP A 106 -23.75 8.05 -6.05
C ASP A 106 -22.99 7.20 -7.07
N PRO A 107 -23.46 7.12 -8.32
CA PRO A 107 -22.83 6.32 -9.36
C PRO A 107 -21.45 6.84 -9.78
N LYS A 108 -21.09 8.06 -9.38
CA LYS A 108 -19.79 8.70 -9.65
C LYS A 108 -18.93 8.84 -8.40
N LEU A 109 -19.32 8.23 -7.27
CA LEU A 109 -18.50 8.25 -6.06
C LEU A 109 -17.06 7.90 -6.40
N PRO A 110 -16.11 8.84 -6.20
CA PRO A 110 -14.73 8.64 -6.61
C PRO A 110 -14.00 7.69 -5.66
N PHE A 111 -13.11 6.91 -6.26
CA PHE A 111 -12.18 6.05 -5.53
C PHE A 111 -10.74 6.42 -5.83
N GLN A 112 -9.92 6.43 -4.81
CA GLN A 112 -8.47 6.49 -4.92
C GLN A 112 -7.91 5.17 -4.41
N ILE A 113 -7.39 4.37 -5.33
CA ILE A 113 -6.78 3.08 -5.01
C ILE A 113 -5.31 3.32 -4.68
N VAL A 114 -4.88 2.85 -3.53
CA VAL A 114 -3.46 2.88 -3.15
C VAL A 114 -2.81 1.61 -3.64
N GLU A 115 -1.86 1.73 -4.55
CA GLU A 115 -1.03 0.62 -4.98
C GLU A 115 -0.20 0.10 -3.80
N LEU A 116 0.00 -1.21 -3.69
CA LEU A 116 0.84 -1.76 -2.65
C LEU A 116 2.29 -1.25 -2.78
N PRO A 117 2.91 -0.82 -1.68
CA PRO A 117 4.28 -0.33 -1.67
C PRO A 117 5.28 -1.47 -1.91
N ASN A 118 6.57 -1.14 -2.04
CA ASN A 118 7.60 -2.17 -2.04
C ASN A 118 7.62 -2.94 -0.71
N LEU A 119 7.89 -4.21 -0.82
CA LEU A 119 8.13 -5.13 0.30
C LEU A 119 9.01 -6.26 -0.21
N MET A 120 10.10 -6.56 0.48
CA MET A 120 10.87 -7.77 0.24
C MET A 120 10.21 -8.92 1.02
N VAL A 121 9.62 -9.84 0.29
CA VAL A 121 8.93 -10.99 0.88
C VAL A 121 9.83 -12.21 0.74
N ASP A 122 10.33 -12.69 1.86
CA ASP A 122 11.20 -13.87 1.91
C ASP A 122 10.38 -15.18 1.86
N MET A 123 9.51 -15.28 0.84
CA MET A 123 8.71 -16.48 0.58
C MET A 123 8.67 -16.76 -0.92
N GLU A 124 8.97 -17.99 -1.30
CA GLU A 124 8.93 -18.43 -2.70
C GLU A 124 7.57 -18.12 -3.35
N GLY A 125 7.60 -17.41 -4.47
CA GLY A 125 6.41 -17.00 -5.22
C GLY A 125 5.65 -15.76 -4.66
N ALA A 126 5.93 -15.31 -3.45
CA ALA A 126 5.22 -14.16 -2.87
C ALA A 126 5.56 -12.85 -3.58
N GLU A 127 6.80 -12.70 -4.04
CA GLU A 127 7.24 -11.54 -4.82
C GLU A 127 6.45 -11.40 -6.14
N GLU A 128 6.23 -12.51 -6.83
CA GLU A 128 5.43 -12.54 -8.07
C GLU A 128 4.00 -12.09 -7.80
N GLY A 129 3.34 -12.63 -6.79
CA GLY A 129 1.98 -12.26 -6.41
C GLY A 129 1.87 -10.78 -6.04
N TRP A 130 2.88 -10.23 -5.36
CA TRP A 130 2.95 -8.81 -5.01
C TRP A 130 3.01 -7.92 -6.25
N ARG A 131 3.88 -8.27 -7.20
CA ARG A 131 4.05 -7.57 -8.47
C ARG A 131 2.79 -7.63 -9.34
N VAL A 132 2.18 -8.82 -9.45
CA VAL A 132 0.93 -9.01 -10.18
C VAL A 132 -0.19 -8.17 -9.57
N LEU A 133 -0.31 -8.15 -8.25
CA LEU A 133 -1.36 -7.38 -7.59
C LEU A 133 -1.21 -5.88 -7.81
N ARG A 134 0.01 -5.32 -7.71
CA ARG A 134 0.26 -3.91 -8.04
C ARG A 134 -0.18 -3.57 -9.45
N GLU A 135 0.12 -4.42 -10.42
CA GLU A 135 -0.33 -4.21 -11.80
C GLU A 135 -1.87 -4.24 -11.92
N LEU A 136 -2.55 -5.11 -11.20
CA LEU A 136 -4.02 -5.14 -11.16
C LEU A 136 -4.60 -3.89 -10.51
N GLN A 137 -3.96 -3.38 -9.46
CA GLN A 137 -4.33 -2.11 -8.84
C GLN A 137 -4.13 -0.94 -9.81
N ARG A 138 -3.00 -0.88 -10.51
CA ARG A 138 -2.75 0.12 -11.54
C ARG A 138 -3.79 0.07 -12.65
N ARG A 139 -4.16 -1.12 -13.11
CA ARG A 139 -5.22 -1.33 -14.13
C ARG A 139 -6.59 -0.89 -13.67
N SER A 140 -6.84 -0.75 -12.38
CA SER A 140 -8.13 -0.28 -11.89
C SER A 140 -8.47 1.15 -12.35
N ALA A 141 -7.48 1.94 -12.78
CA ALA A 141 -7.66 3.26 -13.35
C ALA A 141 -8.55 3.29 -14.61
N VAL A 142 -8.82 2.13 -15.26
CA VAL A 142 -9.78 2.04 -16.37
C VAL A 142 -11.23 2.10 -15.91
N ILE A 143 -11.48 1.92 -14.60
CA ILE A 143 -12.82 2.04 -14.02
C ILE A 143 -13.15 3.53 -13.93
N PRO A 144 -14.29 3.99 -14.44
CA PRO A 144 -14.66 5.41 -14.35
C PRO A 144 -14.60 5.93 -12.92
N ASP A 145 -14.12 7.15 -12.75
CA ASP A 145 -13.98 7.82 -11.44
C ASP A 145 -13.09 7.08 -10.44
N VAL A 146 -12.11 6.35 -10.93
CA VAL A 146 -11.06 5.69 -10.13
C VAL A 146 -9.70 6.27 -10.49
N ASP A 147 -8.98 6.73 -9.48
CA ASP A 147 -7.58 7.16 -9.58
C ASP A 147 -6.69 6.19 -8.80
N VAL A 148 -5.41 6.12 -9.14
CA VAL A 148 -4.43 5.26 -8.48
C VAL A 148 -3.29 6.09 -7.92
N ALA A 149 -3.01 5.94 -6.64
CA ALA A 149 -1.84 6.49 -5.98
C ALA A 149 -0.71 5.44 -6.00
N VAL A 150 0.30 5.68 -6.80
CA VAL A 150 1.51 4.85 -6.84
C VAL A 150 2.30 5.03 -5.56
N THR A 151 2.75 3.94 -4.94
CA THR A 151 3.47 3.97 -3.65
C THR A 151 4.65 3.00 -3.60
N ILE A 152 5.12 2.53 -4.74
CA ILE A 152 6.21 1.56 -4.83
C ILE A 152 7.49 2.02 -4.09
N ASP A 153 7.71 3.32 -4.02
CA ASP A 153 8.85 3.99 -3.38
C ASP A 153 8.62 4.37 -1.91
N LEU A 154 7.44 4.10 -1.36
CA LEU A 154 7.06 4.50 -0.01
C LEU A 154 7.03 3.34 0.99
N GLY A 155 7.39 2.15 0.54
CA GLY A 155 7.43 0.95 1.38
C GLY A 155 8.70 0.86 2.22
N GLU A 156 8.73 -0.19 2.99
CA GLU A 156 9.89 -0.63 3.77
C GLU A 156 10.10 -2.10 3.48
N ASP A 157 11.31 -2.49 3.09
CA ASP A 157 11.62 -3.85 2.63
C ASP A 157 11.22 -4.94 3.63
N ASN A 158 11.26 -4.62 4.91
CA ASN A 158 11.03 -5.54 6.00
C ASN A 158 9.80 -5.21 6.85
N ASP A 159 8.94 -4.28 6.42
CA ASP A 159 7.71 -3.94 7.14
C ASP A 159 6.50 -3.84 6.20
N LEU A 160 5.54 -4.75 6.44
CA LEU A 160 4.26 -4.76 5.74
C LEU A 160 3.45 -3.48 5.96
N HIS A 161 3.71 -2.75 7.04
CA HIS A 161 3.01 -1.55 7.43
C HIS A 161 3.95 -0.34 7.40
N PRO A 162 4.37 0.14 6.23
CA PRO A 162 5.34 1.22 6.12
C PRO A 162 4.85 2.49 6.84
N GLN A 163 5.78 3.18 7.48
CA GLN A 163 5.43 4.31 8.36
C GLN A 163 5.27 5.63 7.60
N ASN A 164 5.77 5.75 6.37
CA ASN A 164 5.66 6.97 5.57
C ASN A 164 4.24 7.21 5.04
N LYS A 165 3.30 7.46 5.93
CA LYS A 165 1.91 7.81 5.57
C LYS A 165 1.75 9.26 5.13
N LYS A 166 2.74 10.12 5.45
CA LYS A 166 2.70 11.54 5.08
C LYS A 166 2.79 11.73 3.57
N ASP A 167 3.72 11.06 2.91
CA ASP A 167 3.89 11.21 1.46
C ASP A 167 2.79 10.50 0.68
N LEU A 168 2.29 9.37 1.18
CA LEU A 168 1.05 8.77 0.69
C LEU A 168 -0.11 9.78 0.76
N GLY A 169 -0.32 10.41 1.93
CA GLY A 169 -1.37 11.41 2.11
C GLY A 169 -1.27 12.59 1.15
N LYS A 170 -0.05 13.05 0.84
CA LYS A 170 0.18 14.09 -0.17
C LYS A 170 -0.24 13.63 -1.58
N ARG A 171 0.11 12.41 -1.99
CA ARG A 171 -0.29 11.86 -3.30
C ARG A 171 -1.81 11.76 -3.43
N LEU A 172 -2.48 11.25 -2.40
CA LEU A 172 -3.95 11.22 -2.36
C LEU A 172 -4.56 12.63 -2.42
N ALA A 173 -3.98 13.60 -1.71
CA ALA A 173 -4.44 14.98 -1.74
C ALA A 173 -4.27 15.63 -3.14
N LEU A 174 -3.18 15.35 -3.85
CA LEU A 174 -2.97 15.84 -5.21
C LEU A 174 -3.98 15.24 -6.19
N LEU A 175 -4.28 13.95 -6.10
CA LEU A 175 -5.33 13.30 -6.90
C LEU A 175 -6.70 13.93 -6.63
N ALA A 176 -7.04 14.17 -5.36
CA ALA A 176 -8.29 14.83 -4.99
C ALA A 176 -8.35 16.28 -5.50
N ALA A 177 -7.26 17.03 -5.39
CA ALA A 177 -7.16 18.40 -5.89
C ALA A 177 -7.36 18.48 -7.42
N ALA A 178 -6.70 17.59 -8.16
CA ALA A 178 -6.87 17.52 -9.62
C ALA A 178 -8.33 17.21 -10.01
N ARG A 179 -8.99 16.30 -9.30
CA ARG A 179 -10.41 15.98 -9.51
C ARG A 179 -11.32 17.17 -9.24
N LEU A 180 -10.98 18.03 -8.31
CA LEU A 180 -11.68 19.29 -8.03
C LEU A 180 -11.36 20.40 -9.05
N GLY A 181 -10.56 20.13 -10.08
CA GLY A 181 -10.16 21.09 -11.10
C GLY A 181 -9.06 22.07 -10.64
N ILE A 182 -8.39 21.79 -9.53
CA ILE A 182 -7.24 22.57 -9.10
C ILE A 182 -6.05 22.19 -10.00
N PRO A 183 -5.35 23.16 -10.61
CA PRO A 183 -4.24 22.91 -11.53
C PRO A 183 -3.00 22.45 -10.75
N VAL A 184 -2.90 21.14 -10.55
CA VAL A 184 -1.77 20.48 -9.88
C VAL A 184 -1.33 19.27 -10.70
N GLU A 185 -0.03 18.98 -10.67
CA GLU A 185 0.45 17.69 -11.18
C GLU A 185 0.18 16.61 -10.13
N SER A 186 -0.69 15.67 -10.48
CA SER A 186 -1.18 14.66 -9.54
C SER A 186 -0.71 13.25 -9.86
N LYS A 187 -0.04 13.07 -11.01
CA LYS A 187 0.45 11.78 -11.49
C LYS A 187 1.95 11.85 -11.72
N GLY A 188 2.60 10.71 -11.59
CA GLY A 188 3.96 10.52 -12.05
C GLY A 188 4.03 10.19 -13.54
N PRO A 189 5.24 10.00 -14.10
CA PRO A 189 5.42 9.63 -15.49
C PRO A 189 4.68 8.36 -15.86
N GLU A 190 3.90 8.40 -16.94
CA GLU A 190 3.24 7.24 -17.53
C GLU A 190 3.85 6.94 -18.89
N VAL A 191 4.31 5.71 -19.10
CA VAL A 191 4.87 5.29 -20.40
C VAL A 191 3.75 5.22 -21.42
N THR A 192 3.85 6.04 -22.46
CA THR A 192 2.87 6.10 -23.57
C THR A 192 3.33 5.36 -24.81
N GLU A 193 4.65 5.21 -24.99
CA GLU A 193 5.23 4.52 -26.15
C GLU A 193 6.56 3.87 -25.76
N ILE A 194 6.79 2.68 -26.29
CA ILE A 194 8.06 1.97 -26.16
C ILE A 194 8.58 1.67 -27.57
N THR A 195 9.78 2.17 -27.90
CA THR A 195 10.46 1.84 -29.14
C THR A 195 11.75 1.09 -28.83
N VAL A 196 12.03 0.05 -29.60
CA VAL A 196 13.25 -0.76 -29.50
C VAL A 196 14.02 -0.62 -30.79
N ALA A 197 15.25 -0.16 -30.71
CA ALA A 197 16.21 -0.11 -31.82
C ALA A 197 17.37 -1.05 -31.53
N SER A 198 17.80 -1.81 -32.55
CA SER A 198 18.98 -2.67 -32.48
C SER A 198 20.08 -2.07 -33.35
N ASP A 199 21.27 -1.92 -32.79
CA ASP A 199 22.49 -1.61 -33.53
C ASP A 199 23.32 -2.89 -33.59
N GLU A 200 23.19 -3.58 -34.74
CA GLU A 200 23.87 -4.86 -34.95
C GLU A 200 25.40 -4.70 -35.02
N ALA A 201 25.89 -3.54 -35.47
CA ALA A 201 27.32 -3.28 -35.59
C ALA A 201 28.03 -3.22 -34.23
N ASN A 202 27.34 -2.70 -33.20
CA ASN A 202 27.87 -2.54 -31.86
C ASN A 202 27.27 -3.53 -30.85
N ASN A 203 26.40 -4.45 -31.30
CA ASN A 203 25.64 -5.39 -30.44
C ASN A 203 24.87 -4.68 -29.29
N LEU A 204 24.32 -3.52 -29.59
CA LEU A 204 23.58 -2.70 -28.66
C LEU A 204 22.08 -2.76 -28.95
N ARG A 205 21.27 -2.77 -27.89
CA ARG A 205 19.83 -2.55 -27.95
C ARG A 205 19.48 -1.30 -27.19
N THR A 206 18.80 -0.37 -27.86
CA THR A 206 18.30 0.84 -27.23
C THR A 206 16.80 0.71 -27.04
N ILE A 207 16.33 0.89 -25.80
CA ILE A 207 14.91 0.98 -25.47
C ILE A 207 14.63 2.45 -25.17
N ARG A 208 13.74 3.05 -25.94
CA ARG A 208 13.26 4.41 -25.71
C ARG A 208 11.86 4.36 -25.13
N LEU A 209 11.67 5.01 -24.00
CA LEU A 209 10.37 5.19 -23.37
C LEU A 209 9.93 6.64 -23.60
N THR A 210 8.74 6.82 -24.16
CA THR A 210 8.08 8.13 -24.22
C THR A 210 7.07 8.18 -23.07
N CYS A 211 7.12 9.23 -22.27
CA CYS A 211 6.28 9.36 -21.09
C CYS A 211 5.43 10.64 -21.16
N SER A 212 4.19 10.57 -20.71
CA SER A 212 3.40 11.72 -20.27
C SER A 212 3.72 12.05 -18.81
N HIS A 213 3.30 13.21 -18.31
CA HIS A 213 3.54 13.67 -16.94
C HIS A 213 5.03 13.62 -16.53
N ALA A 214 5.93 13.91 -17.46
CA ALA A 214 7.38 13.84 -17.26
C ALA A 214 8.05 15.22 -17.22
N GLU A 215 7.29 16.31 -17.23
CA GLU A 215 7.85 17.67 -17.17
C GLU A 215 8.51 17.92 -15.82
N GLY A 216 9.76 18.38 -15.85
CA GLY A 216 10.54 18.61 -14.64
C GLY A 216 11.15 17.35 -13.99
N LEU A 217 11.10 16.21 -14.66
CA LEU A 217 11.75 14.99 -14.19
C LEU A 217 13.27 15.22 -14.08
N LEU A 218 13.81 14.96 -12.91
CA LEU A 218 15.25 15.03 -12.66
C LEU A 218 15.77 13.60 -12.47
N ALA A 219 16.83 13.25 -13.19
CA ALA A 219 17.58 12.03 -12.90
C ALA A 219 18.48 12.26 -11.69
N SER A 220 18.40 11.39 -10.68
CA SER A 220 19.37 11.38 -9.61
C SER A 220 20.70 10.82 -10.13
N SER A 221 21.80 11.52 -9.88
CA SER A 221 23.14 11.01 -10.20
C SER A 221 23.60 9.89 -9.24
N GLU A 222 22.84 9.63 -8.19
CA GLU A 222 23.14 8.63 -7.16
C GLU A 222 22.47 7.28 -7.45
N ASP A 223 21.43 7.27 -8.29
CA ASP A 223 20.80 6.03 -8.73
C ASP A 223 21.67 5.32 -9.76
N LYS A 224 22.63 4.58 -9.25
CA LYS A 224 23.24 3.48 -10.01
C LYS A 224 22.30 2.29 -9.86
N GLY A 225 21.42 2.11 -10.85
CA GLY A 225 20.59 0.92 -10.99
C GLY A 225 21.36 -0.39 -11.04
#